data_c6d638511c1ed11fbf16a5cfdee1c9bf
#
_entry.id   c6d638511c1ed11fbf16a5cfdee1c9bf
#
_cell.length_a   1.000
_cell.length_b   1.000
_cell.length_c   1.000
_cell.angle_alpha   90.00
_cell.angle_beta   90.00
_cell.angle_gamma   90.00
#
_symmetry.space_group_name_H-M   'P 1'
#
loop_
_entity.id
_entity.type
_entity.pdbx_description
1 polymer ?
#
loop_
_entity_poly.entity_id
_entity_poly.type
_entity_poly.pdbx_seq_one_letter_code
_entity_poly.pdbx_strand_id
1 'polypeptide(L)'
;MGQLRTRKRGSTWEWSFEGAKINGKRNPISHGGYRTKAEAITAGTQAKAEYDSAGRRFTPSDISVSDYLDYWYDNYVKTNLSYNTQKDYEKKIRVHLKPAFGKYRLASLETDIIQKWIDGMKRQGYSRSMVKNTLSCLSGALGYAVYPWKYIKYNPCDYARIPKIVMSDEAKAHTEYICVKEDFAAIIERFGPDSNFYIPLMTGYHCGTRLGEAYGIDLLHDVDFERHTITIQHQLTNEGGKWYYRPPKYDSVRTIKILPEYEKILKTEIHNRKKNMLRYGQYFTKTYQMDDGLIFQAPSNVKIVGKEIMPISAKENGELLTPYSFKYCAKVIHEELGNPLFHSHCLRHTHGTLLAENGAQPKTVMERLGHKDIKTTMDRYVFNTEKMQNDAIVILADAIS
;
A
#
# COMPACT_ATOMS: atom_id res chain seq x y z
N MET A 1 43.07 23.43 2.60
CA MET A 1 42.92 22.06 2.12
C MET A 1 44.27 21.39 2.03
N GLY A 2 44.41 20.18 2.61
CA GLY A 2 45.70 19.46 2.62
C GLY A 2 46.11 19.00 1.23
N GLN A 3 47.38 19.20 0.90
CA GLN A 3 47.98 18.78 -0.40
C GLN A 3 48.14 17.26 -0.42
N LEU A 4 47.88 16.60 -1.56
CA LEU A 4 48.16 15.18 -1.75
C LEU A 4 49.68 14.93 -1.69
N ARG A 5 50.09 13.95 -0.91
CA ARG A 5 51.49 13.54 -0.77
C ARG A 5 51.63 12.07 -1.12
N THR A 6 52.71 11.70 -1.76
CA THR A 6 53.09 10.30 -2.03
C THR A 6 54.46 10.02 -1.48
N ARG A 7 54.66 8.84 -0.87
CA ARG A 7 55.98 8.38 -0.44
C ARG A 7 56.17 6.89 -0.70
N LYS A 8 57.41 6.48 -0.86
CA LYS A 8 57.78 5.07 -0.98
C LYS A 8 57.91 4.44 0.40
N ARG A 9 57.26 3.27 0.58
CA ARG A 9 57.41 2.42 1.77
C ARG A 9 57.88 1.03 1.33
N GLY A 10 59.13 0.74 1.57
CA GLY A 10 59.75 -0.52 1.08
C GLY A 10 59.66 -0.65 -0.43
N SER A 11 59.00 -1.69 -0.93
CA SER A 11 58.79 -1.94 -2.36
C SER A 11 57.56 -1.27 -2.96
N THR A 12 56.69 -0.63 -2.16
CA THR A 12 55.43 -0.06 -2.59
C THR A 12 55.34 1.45 -2.35
N TRP A 13 54.35 2.08 -2.98
CA TRP A 13 54.00 3.49 -2.80
C TRP A 13 52.75 3.67 -2.00
N GLU A 14 52.68 4.77 -1.24
CA GLU A 14 51.54 5.21 -0.42
C GLU A 14 51.17 6.64 -0.77
N TRP A 15 49.89 6.96 -0.82
CA TRP A 15 49.40 8.34 -0.84
C TRP A 15 48.81 8.75 0.49
N SER A 16 48.84 10.05 0.80
CA SER A 16 48.19 10.63 1.98
C SER A 16 47.75 12.07 1.77
N PHE A 17 46.71 12.50 2.42
CA PHE A 17 46.28 13.91 2.56
C PHE A 17 45.65 14.16 3.92
N GLU A 18 45.55 15.43 4.34
CA GLU A 18 44.93 15.82 5.59
C GLU A 18 43.42 15.89 5.41
N GLY A 19 42.68 15.13 6.19
CA GLY A 19 41.23 15.22 6.34
C GLY A 19 40.82 16.31 7.33
N ALA A 20 39.51 16.42 7.59
CA ALA A 20 38.96 17.32 8.60
C ALA A 20 39.52 16.96 10.00
N LYS A 21 39.86 17.97 10.81
CA LYS A 21 40.29 17.73 12.19
C LYS A 21 39.17 17.07 13.01
N ILE A 22 39.53 16.07 13.82
CA ILE A 22 38.64 15.42 14.75
C ILE A 22 39.06 15.84 16.16
N ASN A 23 38.17 16.47 16.90
CA ASN A 23 38.43 17.01 18.26
C ASN A 23 39.68 17.90 18.29
N GLY A 24 39.89 18.73 17.25
CA GLY A 24 41.04 19.62 17.11
C GLY A 24 42.35 18.94 16.68
N LYS A 25 42.38 17.62 16.59
CA LYS A 25 43.58 16.84 16.19
C LYS A 25 43.60 16.58 14.69
N ARG A 26 44.83 16.44 14.16
CA ARG A 26 45.08 16.12 12.75
C ARG A 26 44.51 14.73 12.44
N ASN A 27 43.91 14.60 11.27
CA ASN A 27 43.32 13.36 10.78
C ASN A 27 43.87 13.04 9.37
N PRO A 28 45.09 12.47 9.25
CA PRO A 28 45.63 12.11 7.98
C PRO A 28 44.94 10.87 7.41
N ILE A 29 44.51 10.98 6.15
CA ILE A 29 43.91 9.86 5.40
C ILE A 29 44.98 9.36 4.46
N SER A 30 45.29 8.05 4.49
CA SER A 30 46.33 7.43 3.68
C SER A 30 45.96 6.02 3.23
N HIS A 31 46.54 5.58 2.10
CA HIS A 31 46.44 4.22 1.61
C HIS A 31 47.70 3.86 0.85
N GLY A 32 48.22 2.64 1.06
CA GLY A 32 49.46 2.13 0.46
C GLY A 32 49.23 0.85 -0.35
N GLY A 33 50.33 0.26 -0.82
CA GLY A 33 50.32 -0.99 -1.57
C GLY A 33 50.42 -0.84 -3.11
N TYR A 34 50.60 0.38 -3.61
CA TYR A 34 50.72 0.64 -5.05
C TYR A 34 52.12 0.28 -5.56
N ARG A 35 52.22 -0.32 -6.77
CA ARG A 35 53.45 -0.74 -7.36
C ARG A 35 54.29 0.46 -7.87
N THR A 36 53.60 1.48 -8.38
CA THR A 36 54.27 2.67 -8.96
C THR A 36 53.80 3.94 -8.29
N LYS A 37 54.63 4.99 -8.37
CA LYS A 37 54.31 6.35 -7.92
C LYS A 37 53.07 6.91 -8.67
N ALA A 38 52.98 6.63 -9.96
CA ALA A 38 51.89 7.10 -10.81
C ALA A 38 50.56 6.51 -10.36
N GLU A 39 50.46 5.21 -10.08
CA GLU A 39 49.28 4.57 -9.53
C GLU A 39 48.85 5.18 -8.20
N ALA A 40 49.82 5.44 -7.28
CA ALA A 40 49.51 6.07 -6.00
C ALA A 40 49.01 7.50 -6.18
N ILE A 41 49.55 8.30 -7.12
CA ILE A 41 49.05 9.65 -7.42
C ILE A 41 47.64 9.60 -7.97
N THR A 42 47.35 8.74 -8.95
CA THR A 42 46.06 8.63 -9.57
C THR A 42 44.97 8.24 -8.51
N ALA A 43 45.25 7.20 -7.73
CA ALA A 43 44.35 6.75 -6.68
C ALA A 43 44.16 7.79 -5.56
N GLY A 44 45.23 8.47 -5.16
CA GLY A 44 45.20 9.52 -4.16
C GLY A 44 44.44 10.78 -4.63
N THR A 45 44.59 11.16 -5.90
CA THR A 45 43.86 12.29 -6.50
C THR A 45 42.38 12.00 -6.54
N GLN A 46 42.00 10.79 -6.94
CA GLN A 46 40.59 10.36 -6.94
C GLN A 46 40.01 10.34 -5.52
N ALA A 47 40.73 9.71 -4.56
CA ALA A 47 40.28 9.62 -3.18
C ALA A 47 40.14 11.02 -2.53
N LYS A 48 41.04 11.96 -2.85
CA LYS A 48 41.00 13.34 -2.38
C LYS A 48 39.80 14.10 -2.97
N ALA A 49 39.55 13.97 -4.27
CA ALA A 49 38.41 14.59 -4.95
C ALA A 49 37.09 14.10 -4.35
N GLU A 50 36.97 12.81 -4.06
CA GLU A 50 35.82 12.19 -3.42
C GLU A 50 35.63 12.68 -1.98
N TYR A 51 36.74 12.81 -1.22
CA TYR A 51 36.71 13.36 0.13
C TYR A 51 36.26 14.83 0.16
N ASP A 52 36.85 15.66 -0.72
CA ASP A 52 36.54 17.10 -0.79
C ASP A 52 35.10 17.35 -1.24
N SER A 53 34.50 16.47 -2.06
CA SER A 53 33.12 16.59 -2.57
C SER A 53 32.06 16.07 -1.60
N ALA A 54 32.37 15.05 -0.81
CA ALA A 54 31.35 14.34 0.01
C ALA A 54 31.82 13.95 1.42
N GLY A 55 33.10 14.21 1.76
CA GLY A 55 33.68 13.77 3.05
C GLY A 55 33.80 12.26 3.22
N ARG A 56 33.51 11.47 2.18
CA ARG A 56 33.57 10.00 2.19
C ARG A 56 34.19 9.47 0.90
N ARG A 57 34.99 8.44 1.04
CA ARG A 57 35.53 7.71 -0.09
C ARG A 57 34.45 6.88 -0.77
N PHE A 58 34.20 7.09 -2.05
CA PHE A 58 33.37 6.20 -2.86
C PHE A 58 34.18 4.94 -3.19
N THR A 59 33.72 3.80 -2.74
CA THR A 59 34.20 2.49 -3.15
C THR A 59 33.07 1.79 -3.88
N PRO A 60 33.19 1.47 -5.19
CA PRO A 60 32.16 0.66 -5.86
C PRO A 60 31.98 -0.63 -5.06
N SER A 61 30.75 -0.96 -4.75
CA SER A 61 30.45 -2.19 -4.02
C SER A 61 30.60 -3.39 -4.94
N ASP A 62 31.36 -4.39 -4.53
CA ASP A 62 31.44 -5.69 -5.20
C ASP A 62 30.26 -6.61 -4.86
N ILE A 63 29.33 -6.13 -4.05
CA ILE A 63 28.14 -6.88 -3.62
C ILE A 63 27.30 -7.32 -4.82
N SER A 64 26.80 -8.55 -4.79
CA SER A 64 25.83 -9.02 -5.77
C SER A 64 24.48 -8.30 -5.60
N VAL A 65 23.69 -8.18 -6.68
CA VAL A 65 22.31 -7.67 -6.58
C VAL A 65 21.47 -8.54 -5.65
N SER A 66 21.72 -9.86 -5.64
CA SER A 66 21.03 -10.79 -4.71
C SER A 66 21.24 -10.40 -3.25
N ASP A 67 22.50 -10.28 -2.83
CA ASP A 67 22.84 -9.98 -1.43
C ASP A 67 22.47 -8.55 -1.06
N TYR A 68 22.57 -7.62 -2.01
CA TYR A 68 22.11 -6.26 -1.83
C TYR A 68 20.60 -6.17 -1.59
N LEU A 69 19.79 -6.90 -2.35
CA LEU A 69 18.33 -6.92 -2.16
C LEU A 69 17.94 -7.51 -0.80
N ASP A 70 18.66 -8.53 -0.30
CA ASP A 70 18.46 -9.04 1.06
C ASP A 70 18.84 -7.99 2.11
N TYR A 71 20.01 -7.36 1.94
CA TYR A 71 20.48 -6.30 2.83
C TYR A 71 19.46 -5.13 2.89
N TRP A 72 18.98 -4.66 1.73
CA TRP A 72 17.97 -3.60 1.66
C TRP A 72 16.64 -4.03 2.30
N TYR A 73 16.22 -5.26 2.07
CA TYR A 73 15.00 -5.80 2.65
C TYR A 73 15.06 -5.84 4.18
N ASP A 74 16.17 -6.36 4.73
CA ASP A 74 16.35 -6.50 6.17
C ASP A 74 16.52 -5.16 6.90
N ASN A 75 17.29 -4.23 6.31
CA ASN A 75 17.64 -2.98 6.98
C ASN A 75 16.69 -1.81 6.68
N TYR A 76 15.92 -1.87 5.60
CA TYR A 76 14.97 -0.81 5.27
C TYR A 76 13.53 -1.28 5.21
N VAL A 77 13.23 -2.32 4.43
CA VAL A 77 11.83 -2.73 4.16
C VAL A 77 11.15 -3.21 5.44
N LYS A 78 11.81 -4.08 6.21
CA LYS A 78 11.26 -4.61 7.47
C LYS A 78 11.02 -3.53 8.52
N THR A 79 11.83 -2.48 8.53
CA THR A 79 11.77 -1.44 9.57
C THR A 79 10.81 -0.32 9.21
N ASN A 80 10.68 0.01 7.91
CA ASN A 80 10.02 1.25 7.50
C ASN A 80 8.69 1.04 6.75
N LEU A 81 8.39 -0.18 6.31
CA LEU A 81 7.21 -0.42 5.50
C LEU A 81 6.18 -1.29 6.24
N SER A 82 4.90 -1.15 5.85
CA SER A 82 3.82 -1.96 6.41
C SER A 82 4.01 -3.44 6.09
N TYR A 83 3.51 -4.33 6.96
CA TYR A 83 3.61 -5.78 6.82
C TYR A 83 3.21 -6.29 5.44
N ASN A 84 2.09 -5.81 4.90
CA ASN A 84 1.62 -6.24 3.59
C ASN A 84 2.55 -5.79 2.45
N THR A 85 3.17 -4.60 2.57
CA THR A 85 4.20 -4.13 1.62
C THR A 85 5.47 -4.96 1.73
N GLN A 86 5.87 -5.31 2.95
CA GLN A 86 7.02 -6.21 3.17
C GLN A 86 6.80 -7.55 2.46
N LYS A 87 5.64 -8.19 2.63
CA LYS A 87 5.29 -9.46 1.98
C LYS A 87 5.23 -9.37 0.46
N ASP A 88 4.69 -8.27 -0.06
CA ASP A 88 4.65 -8.02 -1.50
C ASP A 88 6.07 -7.84 -2.08
N TYR A 89 6.93 -7.09 -1.39
CA TYR A 89 8.32 -6.89 -1.79
C TYR A 89 9.15 -8.18 -1.68
N GLU A 90 8.99 -8.95 -0.59
CA GLU A 90 9.61 -10.27 -0.43
C GLU A 90 9.30 -11.17 -1.62
N LYS A 91 8.02 -11.25 -2.01
CA LYS A 91 7.57 -12.04 -3.16
C LYS A 91 8.21 -11.54 -4.46
N LYS A 92 8.21 -10.23 -4.71
CA LYS A 92 8.80 -9.63 -5.92
C LYS A 92 10.31 -9.86 -6.00
N ILE A 93 11.01 -9.68 -4.89
CA ILE A 93 12.45 -9.94 -4.79
C ILE A 93 12.73 -11.41 -5.11
N ARG A 94 12.05 -12.33 -4.45
CA ARG A 94 12.29 -13.77 -4.59
C ARG A 94 11.91 -14.31 -5.96
N VAL A 95 10.74 -13.90 -6.49
CA VAL A 95 10.16 -14.52 -7.70
C VAL A 95 10.64 -13.84 -8.98
N HIS A 96 10.92 -12.54 -8.95
CA HIS A 96 11.21 -11.77 -10.17
C HIS A 96 12.60 -11.15 -10.19
N LEU A 97 13.00 -10.48 -9.11
CA LEU A 97 14.22 -9.66 -9.15
C LEU A 97 15.50 -10.50 -8.99
N LYS A 98 15.54 -11.40 -8.02
CA LYS A 98 16.72 -12.26 -7.83
C LYS A 98 16.96 -13.22 -8.99
N PRO A 99 15.94 -13.90 -9.57
CA PRO A 99 16.17 -14.73 -10.76
C PRO A 99 16.68 -13.94 -11.98
N ALA A 100 16.24 -12.68 -12.14
CA ALA A 100 16.64 -11.84 -13.25
C ALA A 100 18.01 -11.19 -13.05
N PHE A 101 18.26 -10.65 -11.88
CA PHE A 101 19.40 -9.74 -11.64
C PHE A 101 20.38 -10.22 -10.59
N GLY A 102 20.03 -11.21 -9.77
CA GLY A 102 20.78 -11.58 -8.56
C GLY A 102 22.24 -11.91 -8.79
N LYS A 103 22.59 -12.46 -9.95
CA LYS A 103 23.96 -12.84 -10.34
C LYS A 103 24.86 -11.67 -10.78
N TYR A 104 24.27 -10.49 -11.06
CA TYR A 104 25.05 -9.32 -11.45
C TYR A 104 25.68 -8.66 -10.21
N ARG A 105 26.85 -8.03 -10.41
CA ARG A 105 27.35 -7.08 -9.41
C ARG A 105 26.46 -5.84 -9.42
N LEU A 106 26.17 -5.30 -8.26
CA LEU A 106 25.30 -4.12 -8.12
C LEU A 106 25.80 -2.95 -8.98
N ALA A 107 27.10 -2.72 -8.98
CA ALA A 107 27.76 -1.65 -9.77
C ALA A 107 27.76 -1.89 -11.31
N SER A 108 27.42 -3.10 -11.74
CA SER A 108 27.38 -3.48 -13.17
C SER A 108 25.94 -3.59 -13.71
N LEU A 109 24.94 -3.26 -12.91
CA LEU A 109 23.56 -3.30 -13.36
C LEU A 109 23.21 -2.03 -14.13
N GLU A 110 23.07 -2.17 -15.45
CA GLU A 110 22.82 -1.06 -16.38
C GLU A 110 21.35 -1.04 -16.87
N THR A 111 20.93 0.12 -17.37
CA THR A 111 19.55 0.34 -17.84
C THR A 111 19.12 -0.63 -18.95
N ASP A 112 20.03 -1.02 -19.86
CA ASP A 112 19.70 -1.95 -20.96
C ASP A 112 19.34 -3.35 -20.45
N ILE A 113 19.98 -3.81 -19.37
CA ILE A 113 19.68 -5.10 -18.73
C ILE A 113 18.26 -5.04 -18.13
N ILE A 114 17.91 -3.94 -17.47
CA ILE A 114 16.58 -3.72 -16.89
C ILE A 114 15.53 -3.63 -18.00
N GLN A 115 15.83 -2.92 -19.09
CA GLN A 115 14.91 -2.81 -20.23
C GLN A 115 14.63 -4.17 -20.90
N LYS A 116 15.67 -4.98 -21.12
CA LYS A 116 15.51 -6.35 -21.65
C LYS A 116 14.62 -7.23 -20.77
N TRP A 117 14.74 -7.07 -19.44
CA TRP A 117 13.87 -7.76 -18.49
C TRP A 117 12.41 -7.28 -18.57
N ILE A 118 12.17 -5.96 -18.64
CA ILE A 118 10.82 -5.38 -18.82
C ILE A 118 10.16 -5.94 -20.09
N ASP A 119 10.89 -5.95 -21.20
CA ASP A 119 10.42 -6.46 -22.47
C ASP A 119 10.17 -8.00 -22.41
N GLY A 120 11.00 -8.71 -21.64
CA GLY A 120 10.82 -10.13 -21.34
C GLY A 120 9.54 -10.40 -20.56
N MET A 121 9.26 -9.66 -19.51
CA MET A 121 8.03 -9.79 -18.74
C MET A 121 6.79 -9.51 -19.61
N LYS A 122 6.84 -8.51 -20.49
CA LYS A 122 5.76 -8.24 -21.44
C LYS A 122 5.52 -9.44 -22.37
N ARG A 123 6.58 -10.04 -22.93
CA ARG A 123 6.46 -11.23 -23.80
C ARG A 123 5.88 -12.44 -23.06
N GLN A 124 6.11 -12.55 -21.75
CA GLN A 124 5.53 -13.58 -20.88
C GLN A 124 4.07 -13.30 -20.48
N GLY A 125 3.47 -12.20 -20.96
CA GLY A 125 2.07 -11.88 -20.70
C GLY A 125 1.79 -11.20 -19.36
N TYR A 126 2.82 -10.72 -18.64
CA TYR A 126 2.58 -9.96 -17.39
C TYR A 126 1.89 -8.64 -17.67
N SER A 127 0.93 -8.29 -16.81
CA SER A 127 0.21 -7.02 -16.91
C SER A 127 1.17 -5.83 -16.70
N ARG A 128 0.83 -4.69 -17.33
CA ARG A 128 1.58 -3.43 -17.16
C ARG A 128 1.71 -3.03 -15.69
N SER A 129 0.66 -3.23 -14.90
CA SER A 129 0.65 -2.94 -13.46
C SER A 129 1.65 -3.80 -12.71
N MET A 130 1.73 -5.10 -13.02
CA MET A 130 2.69 -6.02 -12.40
C MET A 130 4.14 -5.62 -12.73
N VAL A 131 4.42 -5.31 -13.98
CA VAL A 131 5.75 -4.84 -14.42
C VAL A 131 6.11 -3.53 -13.71
N LYS A 132 5.18 -2.55 -13.69
CA LYS A 132 5.37 -1.26 -13.03
C LYS A 132 5.66 -1.43 -11.53
N ASN A 133 4.86 -2.23 -10.84
CA ASN A 133 5.01 -2.43 -9.39
C ASN A 133 6.31 -3.17 -9.04
N THR A 134 6.75 -4.11 -9.89
CA THR A 134 8.02 -4.82 -9.68
C THR A 134 9.21 -3.92 -9.98
N LEU A 135 9.14 -3.13 -11.06
CA LEU A 135 10.16 -2.12 -11.37
C LEU A 135 10.25 -1.06 -10.26
N SER A 136 9.12 -0.61 -9.70
CA SER A 136 9.12 0.34 -8.58
C SER A 136 9.78 -0.22 -7.32
N CYS A 137 9.64 -1.52 -7.04
CA CYS A 137 10.35 -2.19 -5.96
C CYS A 137 11.86 -2.17 -6.20
N LEU A 138 12.31 -2.53 -7.42
CA LEU A 138 13.73 -2.48 -7.80
C LEU A 138 14.28 -1.05 -7.75
N SER A 139 13.55 -0.09 -8.32
CA SER A 139 13.96 1.33 -8.33
C SER A 139 14.08 1.89 -6.91
N GLY A 140 13.17 1.52 -6.00
CA GLY A 140 13.27 1.89 -4.60
C GLY A 140 14.53 1.33 -3.94
N ALA A 141 14.84 0.06 -4.16
CA ALA A 141 16.06 -0.55 -3.66
C ALA A 141 17.32 0.15 -4.22
N LEU A 142 17.38 0.36 -5.54
CA LEU A 142 18.53 0.99 -6.19
C LEU A 142 18.66 2.48 -5.83
N GLY A 143 17.55 3.17 -5.55
CA GLY A 143 17.57 4.53 -5.00
C GLY A 143 18.33 4.61 -3.67
N TYR A 144 18.12 3.63 -2.78
CA TYR A 144 18.88 3.51 -1.53
C TYR A 144 20.36 3.18 -1.77
N ALA A 145 20.67 2.41 -2.82
CA ALA A 145 22.05 2.16 -3.22
C ALA A 145 22.76 3.41 -3.72
N VAL A 146 22.04 4.37 -4.31
CA VAL A 146 22.57 5.69 -4.69
C VAL A 146 22.72 6.56 -3.45
N TYR A 147 21.65 6.71 -2.67
CA TYR A 147 21.63 7.50 -1.43
C TYR A 147 20.66 6.86 -0.42
N PRO A 148 21.06 6.68 0.85
CA PRO A 148 22.29 7.22 1.49
C PRO A 148 23.54 6.34 1.37
N TRP A 149 23.45 5.09 0.85
CA TRP A 149 24.55 4.13 0.98
C TRP A 149 25.71 4.31 0.00
N LYS A 150 25.47 5.00 -1.12
CA LYS A 150 26.50 5.33 -2.13
C LYS A 150 27.26 4.10 -2.70
N TYR A 151 26.52 3.02 -2.94
CA TYR A 151 27.05 1.81 -3.57
C TYR A 151 27.11 1.91 -5.10
N ILE A 152 26.24 2.74 -5.69
CA ILE A 152 26.21 3.07 -7.12
C ILE A 152 26.07 4.58 -7.32
N LYS A 153 26.42 5.08 -8.50
CA LYS A 153 26.42 6.53 -8.80
C LYS A 153 25.03 7.05 -9.21
N TYR A 154 24.26 6.24 -9.89
CA TYR A 154 22.92 6.58 -10.40
C TYR A 154 22.01 5.36 -10.34
N ASN A 155 20.71 5.59 -10.40
CA ASN A 155 19.72 4.52 -10.42
C ASN A 155 19.45 4.08 -11.88
N PRO A 156 19.83 2.89 -12.30
CA PRO A 156 19.65 2.43 -13.68
C PRO A 156 18.17 2.24 -14.07
N CYS A 157 17.23 2.28 -13.11
CA CYS A 157 15.79 2.25 -13.40
C CYS A 157 15.23 3.56 -13.94
N ASP A 158 15.92 4.70 -13.74
CA ASP A 158 15.34 6.04 -14.03
C ASP A 158 15.05 6.25 -15.53
N TYR A 159 15.82 5.61 -16.39
CA TYR A 159 15.66 5.68 -17.84
C TYR A 159 14.95 4.47 -18.45
N ALA A 160 14.61 3.47 -17.64
CA ALA A 160 13.87 2.31 -18.10
C ALA A 160 12.41 2.68 -18.43
N ARG A 161 11.89 2.18 -19.54
CA ARG A 161 10.56 2.51 -20.03
C ARG A 161 9.66 1.29 -20.07
N ILE A 162 8.49 1.41 -19.44
CA ILE A 162 7.47 0.39 -19.53
C ILE A 162 6.64 0.65 -20.80
N PRO A 163 6.61 -0.27 -21.77
CA PRO A 163 5.82 -0.10 -22.98
C PRO A 163 4.34 0.13 -22.66
N LYS A 164 3.69 0.96 -23.47
CA LYS A 164 2.24 1.10 -23.40
C LYS A 164 1.61 -0.26 -23.76
N ILE A 165 0.91 -0.86 -22.81
CA ILE A 165 0.07 -2.02 -23.04
C ILE A 165 -1.35 -1.49 -23.11
N VAL A 166 -1.99 -1.65 -24.26
CA VAL A 166 -3.42 -1.33 -24.41
C VAL A 166 -4.17 -2.34 -23.54
N MET A 167 -4.98 -1.86 -22.62
CA MET A 167 -5.85 -2.74 -21.84
C MET A 167 -6.90 -3.32 -22.78
N SER A 168 -7.21 -4.60 -22.63
CA SER A 168 -8.38 -5.19 -23.32
C SER A 168 -9.66 -4.50 -22.84
N ASP A 169 -10.68 -4.52 -23.68
CA ASP A 169 -11.96 -3.90 -23.33
C ASP A 169 -12.60 -4.58 -22.10
N GLU A 170 -12.40 -5.89 -21.93
CA GLU A 170 -12.80 -6.63 -20.73
C GLU A 170 -12.08 -6.13 -19.46
N ALA A 171 -10.78 -5.87 -19.54
CA ALA A 171 -10.02 -5.35 -18.40
C ALA A 171 -10.42 -3.91 -18.03
N LYS A 172 -10.81 -3.10 -19.01
CA LYS A 172 -11.40 -1.76 -18.77
C LYS A 172 -12.76 -1.90 -18.10
N ALA A 173 -13.66 -2.71 -18.64
CA ALA A 173 -14.99 -2.95 -18.10
C ALA A 173 -14.93 -3.38 -16.63
N HIS A 174 -14.01 -4.30 -16.28
CA HIS A 174 -13.82 -4.73 -14.88
C HIS A 174 -13.33 -3.59 -13.96
N THR A 175 -12.50 -2.70 -14.47
CA THR A 175 -11.96 -1.58 -13.67
C THR A 175 -13.00 -0.46 -13.48
N GLU A 176 -13.90 -0.28 -14.46
CA GLU A 176 -14.89 0.80 -14.53
C GLU A 176 -16.30 0.35 -14.06
N TYR A 177 -16.44 -0.92 -13.66
CA TYR A 177 -17.75 -1.45 -13.26
C TYR A 177 -18.33 -0.68 -12.08
N ILE A 178 -19.55 -0.21 -12.27
CA ILE A 178 -20.41 0.42 -11.28
C ILE A 178 -21.55 -0.55 -10.97
N CYS A 179 -21.71 -0.90 -9.70
CA CYS A 179 -22.80 -1.75 -9.24
C CYS A 179 -24.11 -0.92 -9.24
N VAL A 180 -24.88 -1.03 -10.31
CA VAL A 180 -26.16 -0.31 -10.42
C VAL A 180 -27.16 -0.77 -9.35
N LYS A 181 -28.22 0.01 -9.16
CA LYS A 181 -29.19 -0.21 -8.08
C LYS A 181 -29.85 -1.60 -8.17
N GLU A 182 -30.13 -2.05 -9.37
CA GLU A 182 -30.73 -3.35 -9.68
C GLU A 182 -29.79 -4.49 -9.31
N ASP A 183 -28.51 -4.40 -9.67
CA ASP A 183 -27.50 -5.38 -9.29
C ASP A 183 -27.34 -5.45 -7.77
N PHE A 184 -27.27 -4.28 -7.11
CA PHE A 184 -27.16 -4.23 -5.66
C PHE A 184 -28.40 -4.82 -4.97
N ALA A 185 -29.60 -4.57 -5.49
CA ALA A 185 -30.84 -5.16 -4.98
C ALA A 185 -30.80 -6.69 -5.06
N ALA A 186 -30.40 -7.25 -6.20
CA ALA A 186 -30.25 -8.70 -6.36
C ALA A 186 -29.17 -9.29 -5.41
N ILE A 187 -28.07 -8.56 -5.19
CA ILE A 187 -27.04 -8.96 -4.22
C ILE A 187 -27.62 -9.00 -2.79
N ILE A 188 -28.40 -8.00 -2.38
CA ILE A 188 -28.99 -7.95 -1.03
C ILE A 188 -30.15 -8.93 -0.88
N GLU A 189 -30.88 -9.24 -1.93
CA GLU A 189 -31.86 -10.34 -1.93
C GLU A 189 -31.18 -11.69 -1.65
N ARG A 190 -30.04 -11.95 -2.30
CA ARG A 190 -29.24 -13.17 -2.09
C ARG A 190 -28.53 -13.22 -0.74
N PHE A 191 -28.06 -12.06 -0.25
CA PHE A 191 -27.34 -11.90 1.01
C PHE A 191 -28.13 -11.00 1.96
N GLY A 192 -29.32 -11.46 2.38
CA GLY A 192 -30.22 -10.73 3.28
C GLY A 192 -29.64 -10.55 4.70
N PRO A 193 -30.44 -9.96 5.62
CA PRO A 193 -30.00 -9.59 6.97
C PRO A 193 -29.40 -10.72 7.80
N ASP A 194 -29.77 -11.96 7.53
CA ASP A 194 -29.22 -13.14 8.22
C ASP A 194 -27.89 -13.63 7.64
N SER A 195 -27.43 -13.01 6.57
CA SER A 195 -26.16 -13.36 5.94
C SER A 195 -24.98 -12.66 6.62
N ASN A 196 -23.89 -13.39 6.82
CA ASN A 196 -22.62 -12.86 7.28
C ASN A 196 -22.02 -11.75 6.36
N PHE A 197 -22.56 -11.61 5.14
CA PHE A 197 -22.08 -10.64 4.15
C PHE A 197 -22.96 -9.40 4.06
N TYR A 198 -24.15 -9.41 4.69
CA TYR A 198 -25.09 -8.29 4.64
C TYR A 198 -24.46 -6.98 5.13
N ILE A 199 -23.93 -6.98 6.34
CA ILE A 199 -23.34 -5.77 6.94
C ILE A 199 -22.14 -5.24 6.14
N PRO A 200 -21.15 -6.06 5.74
CA PRO A 200 -20.06 -5.59 4.88
C PRO A 200 -20.50 -5.01 3.53
N LEU A 201 -21.53 -5.61 2.90
CA LEU A 201 -22.10 -5.11 1.64
C LEU A 201 -22.77 -3.76 1.85
N MET A 202 -23.64 -3.65 2.86
CA MET A 202 -24.33 -2.41 3.21
C MET A 202 -23.34 -1.30 3.61
N THR A 203 -22.30 -1.63 4.38
CA THR A 203 -21.22 -0.69 4.75
C THR A 203 -20.47 -0.18 3.54
N GLY A 204 -20.08 -1.07 2.62
CA GLY A 204 -19.42 -0.70 1.38
C GLY A 204 -20.25 0.25 0.52
N TYR A 205 -21.55 -0.04 0.37
CA TYR A 205 -22.47 0.73 -0.45
C TYR A 205 -22.84 2.08 0.17
N HIS A 206 -23.21 2.11 1.46
CA HIS A 206 -23.67 3.34 2.14
C HIS A 206 -22.54 4.27 2.60
N CYS A 207 -21.35 3.73 2.85
CA CYS A 207 -20.23 4.52 3.39
C CYS A 207 -19.05 4.67 2.43
N GLY A 208 -19.03 3.94 1.32
CA GLY A 208 -17.92 3.99 0.34
C GLY A 208 -16.57 3.55 0.93
N THR A 209 -16.59 2.66 1.92
CA THR A 209 -15.38 2.17 2.59
C THR A 209 -14.55 1.23 1.72
N ARG A 210 -13.24 1.17 1.99
CA ARG A 210 -12.41 0.05 1.52
C ARG A 210 -12.81 -1.22 2.28
N LEU A 211 -12.59 -2.40 1.69
CA LEU A 211 -12.99 -3.66 2.32
C LEU A 211 -12.43 -3.81 3.76
N GLY A 212 -11.15 -3.54 3.97
CA GLY A 212 -10.55 -3.61 5.31
C GLY A 212 -11.14 -2.59 6.29
N GLU A 213 -11.53 -1.40 5.82
CA GLU A 213 -12.21 -0.37 6.59
C GLU A 213 -13.62 -0.83 6.98
N ALA A 214 -14.37 -1.45 6.03
CA ALA A 214 -15.71 -1.98 6.29
C ALA A 214 -15.72 -3.03 7.42
N TYR A 215 -14.66 -3.79 7.57
CA TYR A 215 -14.51 -4.76 8.67
C TYR A 215 -13.77 -4.18 9.90
N GLY A 216 -13.24 -2.96 9.80
CA GLY A 216 -12.46 -2.30 10.84
C GLY A 216 -13.28 -1.40 11.77
N ILE A 217 -14.61 -1.33 11.59
CA ILE A 217 -15.51 -0.49 12.38
C ILE A 217 -15.85 -1.18 13.70
N ASP A 218 -15.77 -0.43 14.79
CA ASP A 218 -16.20 -0.81 16.12
C ASP A 218 -17.55 -0.15 16.45
N LEU A 219 -18.60 -0.94 16.57
CA LEU A 219 -19.95 -0.45 16.82
C LEU A 219 -20.12 0.25 18.19
N LEU A 220 -19.19 0.02 19.14
CA LEU A 220 -19.26 0.66 20.46
C LEU A 220 -18.63 2.05 20.47
N HIS A 221 -17.62 2.29 19.62
CA HIS A 221 -16.79 3.48 19.74
C HIS A 221 -16.71 4.34 18.46
N ASP A 222 -17.08 3.75 17.30
CA ASP A 222 -16.92 4.44 16.01
C ASP A 222 -18.26 5.01 15.49
N VAL A 223 -19.39 4.66 16.10
CA VAL A 223 -20.74 5.10 15.68
C VAL A 223 -21.34 6.06 16.71
N ASP A 224 -21.69 7.25 16.25
CA ASP A 224 -22.39 8.26 17.04
C ASP A 224 -23.81 8.44 16.50
N PHE A 225 -24.79 7.86 17.20
CA PHE A 225 -26.20 7.91 16.81
C PHE A 225 -26.88 9.27 17.09
N GLU A 226 -26.32 10.10 17.97
CA GLU A 226 -26.84 11.45 18.22
C GLU A 226 -26.43 12.41 17.10
N ARG A 227 -25.19 12.26 16.63
CA ARG A 227 -24.66 13.05 15.51
C ARG A 227 -24.93 12.45 14.14
N HIS A 228 -25.50 11.24 14.08
CA HIS A 228 -25.69 10.48 12.84
C HIS A 228 -24.41 10.30 12.06
N THR A 229 -23.32 9.90 12.72
CA THR A 229 -22.00 9.77 12.12
C THR A 229 -21.36 8.43 12.40
N ILE A 230 -20.42 8.07 11.51
CA ILE A 230 -19.50 6.96 11.72
C ILE A 230 -18.07 7.45 11.47
N THR A 231 -17.16 7.08 12.36
CA THR A 231 -15.75 7.39 12.25
C THR A 231 -15.01 6.18 11.68
N ILE A 232 -14.37 6.34 10.55
CA ILE A 232 -13.56 5.32 9.89
C ILE A 232 -12.10 5.58 10.28
N GLN A 233 -11.66 4.95 11.37
CA GLN A 233 -10.32 5.13 11.93
C GLN A 233 -9.48 3.86 11.96
N HIS A 234 -10.06 2.72 11.59
CA HIS A 234 -9.35 1.45 11.52
C HIS A 234 -9.61 0.71 10.21
N GLN A 235 -8.68 -0.15 9.85
CA GLN A 235 -8.88 -1.22 8.88
C GLN A 235 -8.46 -2.54 9.53
N LEU A 236 -9.24 -3.60 9.30
CA LEU A 236 -8.91 -4.95 9.76
C LEU A 236 -7.92 -5.58 8.77
N THR A 237 -6.71 -5.87 9.22
CA THR A 237 -5.63 -6.44 8.40
C THR A 237 -5.09 -7.73 9.01
N ASN A 238 -4.65 -8.65 8.16
CA ASN A 238 -3.95 -9.85 8.59
C ASN A 238 -2.43 -9.66 8.52
N GLU A 239 -1.75 -9.95 9.62
CA GLU A 239 -0.30 -9.90 9.73
C GLU A 239 0.20 -11.20 10.36
N GLY A 240 0.81 -12.07 9.55
CA GLY A 240 1.33 -13.35 10.04
C GLY A 240 0.28 -14.31 10.61
N GLY A 241 -0.94 -14.30 10.08
CA GLY A 241 -2.06 -15.14 10.56
C GLY A 241 -2.87 -14.54 11.69
N LYS A 242 -2.45 -13.41 12.26
CA LYS A 242 -3.17 -12.67 13.30
C LYS A 242 -3.88 -11.46 12.69
N TRP A 243 -4.97 -11.02 13.32
CA TRP A 243 -5.76 -9.88 12.87
C TRP A 243 -5.47 -8.65 13.72
N TYR A 244 -5.34 -7.50 13.05
CA TYR A 244 -5.03 -6.22 13.69
C TYR A 244 -5.96 -5.12 13.21
N TYR A 245 -6.34 -4.23 14.10
CA TYR A 245 -6.82 -2.91 13.75
C TYR A 245 -5.61 -2.01 13.52
N ARG A 246 -5.48 -1.55 12.28
CA ARG A 246 -4.45 -0.60 11.86
C ARG A 246 -5.09 0.68 11.34
N PRO A 247 -4.42 1.83 11.40
CA PRO A 247 -4.91 3.03 10.74
C PRO A 247 -5.24 2.77 9.26
N PRO A 248 -6.24 3.44 8.69
CA PRO A 248 -6.52 3.36 7.26
C PRO A 248 -5.30 3.76 6.42
N LYS A 249 -5.24 3.30 5.16
CA LYS A 249 -4.17 3.71 4.26
C LYS A 249 -4.05 5.24 4.21
N TYR A 250 -2.80 5.74 4.27
CA TYR A 250 -2.47 7.16 4.23
C TYR A 250 -3.01 7.95 5.42
N ASP A 251 -3.24 7.31 6.56
CA ASP A 251 -3.83 7.89 7.76
C ASP A 251 -5.16 8.63 7.46
N SER A 252 -5.94 8.09 6.52
CA SER A 252 -7.19 8.68 6.05
C SER A 252 -8.35 8.48 7.04
N VAL A 253 -8.09 8.79 8.32
CA VAL A 253 -9.12 8.84 9.36
C VAL A 253 -10.14 9.91 9.01
N ARG A 254 -11.43 9.56 9.11
CA ARG A 254 -12.52 10.46 8.74
C ARG A 254 -13.82 10.11 9.44
N THR A 255 -14.62 11.14 9.72
CA THR A 255 -15.98 10.99 10.23
C THR A 255 -16.96 11.39 9.12
N ILE A 256 -17.89 10.51 8.81
CA ILE A 256 -18.89 10.74 7.75
C ILE A 256 -20.31 10.66 8.32
N LYS A 257 -21.20 11.46 7.75
CA LYS A 257 -22.64 11.33 8.01
C LYS A 257 -23.18 10.04 7.40
N ILE A 258 -24.12 9.37 8.09
CA ILE A 258 -24.77 8.16 7.60
C ILE A 258 -26.26 8.42 7.36
N LEU A 259 -26.84 7.66 6.44
CA LEU A 259 -28.26 7.71 6.13
C LEU A 259 -29.09 7.05 7.25
N PRO A 260 -30.32 7.54 7.52
CA PRO A 260 -31.21 6.94 8.54
C PRO A 260 -31.46 5.45 8.33
N GLU A 261 -31.56 5.01 7.08
CA GLU A 261 -31.76 3.59 6.74
C GLU A 261 -30.54 2.75 7.17
N TYR A 262 -29.34 3.23 6.94
CA TYR A 262 -28.12 2.52 7.35
C TYR A 262 -27.94 2.56 8.88
N GLU A 263 -28.30 3.67 9.52
CA GLU A 263 -28.33 3.77 10.98
C GLU A 263 -29.27 2.74 11.61
N LYS A 264 -30.48 2.54 11.03
CA LYS A 264 -31.43 1.51 11.46
C LYS A 264 -30.82 0.11 11.37
N ILE A 265 -30.07 -0.18 10.30
CA ILE A 265 -29.37 -1.46 10.14
C ILE A 265 -28.35 -1.65 11.26
N LEU A 266 -27.53 -0.63 11.57
CA LEU A 266 -26.54 -0.71 12.65
C LEU A 266 -27.19 -0.90 14.03
N LYS A 267 -28.29 -0.20 14.31
CA LYS A 267 -29.06 -0.37 15.56
C LYS A 267 -29.62 -1.78 15.70
N THR A 268 -30.14 -2.34 14.60
CA THR A 268 -30.63 -3.72 14.55
C THR A 268 -29.47 -4.72 14.80
N GLU A 269 -28.32 -4.50 14.19
CA GLU A 269 -27.13 -5.36 14.40
C GLU A 269 -26.68 -5.32 15.86
N ILE A 270 -26.58 -4.14 16.48
CA ILE A 270 -26.23 -4.01 17.90
C ILE A 270 -27.25 -4.73 18.80
N HIS A 271 -28.54 -4.59 18.49
CA HIS A 271 -29.60 -5.28 19.23
C HIS A 271 -29.46 -6.81 19.12
N ASN A 272 -29.28 -7.32 17.91
CA ASN A 272 -29.06 -8.74 17.64
C ASN A 272 -27.82 -9.29 18.35
N ARG A 273 -26.70 -8.51 18.38
CA ARG A 273 -25.50 -8.87 19.11
C ARG A 273 -25.74 -9.02 20.61
N LYS A 274 -26.45 -8.06 21.21
CA LYS A 274 -26.83 -8.11 22.64
C LYS A 274 -27.72 -9.31 22.93
N LYS A 275 -28.71 -9.58 22.07
CA LYS A 275 -29.58 -10.75 22.16
C LYS A 275 -28.80 -12.06 22.08
N ASN A 276 -27.89 -12.16 21.11
CA ASN A 276 -27.04 -13.34 20.92
C ASN A 276 -26.06 -13.54 22.08
N MET A 277 -25.52 -12.47 22.65
CA MET A 277 -24.67 -12.55 23.84
C MET A 277 -25.44 -13.17 25.03
N LEU A 278 -26.70 -12.82 25.21
CA LEU A 278 -27.56 -13.44 26.25
C LEU A 278 -27.89 -14.90 25.92
N ARG A 279 -28.17 -15.22 24.64
CA ARG A 279 -28.49 -16.57 24.17
C ARG A 279 -27.32 -17.55 24.32
N TYR A 280 -26.13 -17.14 23.94
CA TYR A 280 -24.95 -17.99 24.00
C TYR A 280 -24.28 -18.00 25.38
N GLY A 281 -24.57 -16.99 26.23
CA GLY A 281 -24.02 -16.90 27.60
C GLY A 281 -22.48 -17.00 27.63
N GLN A 282 -21.96 -17.92 28.40
CA GLN A 282 -20.49 -18.12 28.52
C GLN A 282 -19.81 -18.58 27.23
N TYR A 283 -20.54 -19.11 26.27
CA TYR A 283 -20.02 -19.54 24.96
C TYR A 283 -19.99 -18.42 23.93
N PHE A 284 -20.48 -17.23 24.27
CA PHE A 284 -20.35 -16.08 23.41
C PHE A 284 -18.89 -15.59 23.37
N THR A 285 -18.38 -15.34 22.18
CA THR A 285 -17.03 -14.83 21.99
C THR A 285 -17.02 -13.31 22.01
N LYS A 286 -16.34 -12.72 22.99
CA LYS A 286 -16.03 -11.29 23.02
C LYS A 286 -14.74 -10.98 22.28
N THR A 287 -14.67 -9.79 21.75
CA THR A 287 -13.51 -9.31 21.01
C THR A 287 -12.86 -8.13 21.73
N TYR A 288 -11.56 -8.12 21.77
CA TYR A 288 -10.73 -7.11 22.44
C TYR A 288 -9.67 -6.58 21.49
N GLN A 289 -9.42 -5.28 21.55
CA GLN A 289 -8.28 -4.65 20.91
C GLN A 289 -7.18 -4.46 21.96
N MET A 290 -6.00 -5.00 21.67
CA MET A 290 -4.80 -4.84 22.49
C MET A 290 -4.07 -3.54 22.14
N ASP A 291 -3.12 -3.10 22.98
CA ASP A 291 -2.38 -1.84 22.83
C ASP A 291 -1.62 -1.74 21.49
N ASP A 292 -1.13 -2.87 20.98
CA ASP A 292 -0.46 -2.95 19.68
C ASP A 292 -1.43 -3.04 18.48
N GLY A 293 -2.74 -3.01 18.77
CA GLY A 293 -3.82 -3.14 17.77
C GLY A 293 -4.20 -4.59 17.44
N LEU A 294 -3.60 -5.58 18.08
CA LEU A 294 -3.98 -6.99 17.92
C LEU A 294 -5.43 -7.19 18.33
N ILE A 295 -6.19 -7.89 17.49
CA ILE A 295 -7.55 -8.32 17.79
C ILE A 295 -7.49 -9.69 18.44
N PHE A 296 -7.93 -9.74 19.69
CA PHE A 296 -7.96 -10.94 20.49
C PHE A 296 -9.41 -11.34 20.80
N GLN A 297 -9.69 -12.62 20.77
CA GLN A 297 -11.02 -13.15 21.06
C GLN A 297 -10.98 -14.14 22.23
N ALA A 298 -11.97 -14.05 23.12
CA ALA A 298 -12.12 -14.95 24.26
C ALA A 298 -13.60 -15.20 24.58
N PRO A 299 -13.93 -16.33 25.20
CA PRO A 299 -15.26 -16.56 25.78
C PRO A 299 -15.66 -15.45 26.75
N SER A 300 -16.95 -15.12 26.81
CA SER A 300 -17.48 -13.97 27.59
C SER A 300 -17.20 -14.06 29.10
N ASN A 301 -16.95 -15.26 29.64
CA ASN A 301 -16.63 -15.50 31.05
C ASN A 301 -15.12 -15.34 31.37
N VAL A 302 -14.27 -15.09 30.37
CA VAL A 302 -12.82 -14.89 30.56
C VAL A 302 -12.55 -13.38 30.63
N LYS A 303 -11.86 -12.94 31.69
CA LYS A 303 -11.38 -11.55 31.80
C LYS A 303 -10.10 -11.36 30.98
N ILE A 304 -10.15 -10.40 30.06
CA ILE A 304 -9.00 -10.01 29.23
C ILE A 304 -8.65 -8.56 29.55
N VAL A 305 -7.35 -8.29 29.66
CA VAL A 305 -6.83 -6.92 29.73
C VAL A 305 -6.69 -6.39 28.29
N GLY A 306 -7.56 -5.47 27.93
CA GLY A 306 -7.65 -4.89 26.58
C GLY A 306 -8.93 -4.08 26.44
N LYS A 307 -9.02 -3.27 25.37
CA LYS A 307 -10.23 -2.51 25.07
C LYS A 307 -11.29 -3.45 24.48
N GLU A 308 -12.42 -3.66 25.19
CA GLU A 308 -13.54 -4.41 24.61
C GLU A 308 -14.10 -3.64 23.41
N ILE A 309 -14.29 -4.32 22.29
CA ILE A 309 -14.84 -3.79 21.04
C ILE A 309 -15.98 -4.69 20.54
N MET A 310 -16.86 -4.11 19.75
CA MET A 310 -17.90 -4.82 19.01
C MET A 310 -17.63 -4.67 17.51
N PRO A 311 -16.87 -5.59 16.91
CA PRO A 311 -16.60 -5.51 15.48
C PRO A 311 -17.91 -5.50 14.69
N ILE A 312 -18.00 -4.63 13.67
CA ILE A 312 -19.22 -4.49 12.86
C ILE A 312 -19.66 -5.81 12.21
N SER A 313 -18.73 -6.70 11.92
CA SER A 313 -18.99 -8.00 11.31
C SER A 313 -18.51 -9.14 12.21
N ALA A 314 -19.43 -9.94 12.72
CA ALA A 314 -19.14 -11.17 13.43
C ALA A 314 -20.27 -12.19 13.23
N LYS A 315 -20.01 -13.45 13.54
CA LYS A 315 -20.99 -14.52 13.56
C LYS A 315 -21.97 -14.36 14.74
N GLU A 316 -23.05 -15.14 14.75
CA GLU A 316 -24.02 -15.13 15.85
C GLU A 316 -23.38 -15.38 17.23
N ASN A 317 -22.40 -16.28 17.30
CA ASN A 317 -21.68 -16.59 18.53
C ASN A 317 -20.61 -15.57 18.94
N GLY A 318 -20.49 -14.45 18.21
CA GLY A 318 -19.54 -13.39 18.46
C GLY A 318 -18.16 -13.56 17.81
N GLU A 319 -17.90 -14.68 17.13
CA GLU A 319 -16.63 -14.87 16.40
C GLU A 319 -16.47 -13.85 15.27
N LEU A 320 -15.28 -13.28 15.17
CA LEU A 320 -14.92 -12.27 14.19
C LEU A 320 -15.07 -12.80 12.75
N LEU A 321 -15.80 -12.06 11.94
CA LEU A 321 -15.77 -12.22 10.48
C LEU A 321 -14.68 -11.34 9.89
N THR A 322 -13.98 -11.86 8.91
CA THR A 322 -12.78 -11.22 8.36
C THR A 322 -12.94 -10.90 6.88
N PRO A 323 -12.19 -9.93 6.33
CA PRO A 323 -12.23 -9.62 4.90
C PRO A 323 -11.95 -10.81 3.97
N TYR A 324 -11.30 -11.86 4.47
CA TYR A 324 -11.04 -13.05 3.67
C TYR A 324 -12.30 -13.81 3.27
N SER A 325 -13.32 -13.79 4.12
CA SER A 325 -14.61 -14.42 3.81
C SER A 325 -15.31 -13.76 2.62
N PHE A 326 -15.05 -12.48 2.36
CA PHE A 326 -15.66 -11.73 1.26
C PHE A 326 -15.31 -12.27 -0.13
N LYS A 327 -14.22 -13.02 -0.26
CA LYS A 327 -13.87 -13.72 -1.51
C LYS A 327 -14.94 -14.74 -1.90
N TYR A 328 -15.52 -15.41 -0.90
CA TYR A 328 -16.64 -16.34 -1.14
C TYR A 328 -17.89 -15.57 -1.58
N CYS A 329 -18.21 -14.45 -0.94
CA CYS A 329 -19.31 -13.58 -1.37
C CYS A 329 -19.15 -13.17 -2.84
N ALA A 330 -17.98 -12.67 -3.24
CA ALA A 330 -17.72 -12.28 -4.62
C ALA A 330 -17.85 -13.48 -5.58
N LYS A 331 -17.36 -14.67 -5.20
CA LYS A 331 -17.51 -15.88 -5.99
C LYS A 331 -18.98 -16.24 -6.24
N VAL A 332 -19.81 -16.20 -5.20
CA VAL A 332 -21.26 -16.46 -5.31
C VAL A 332 -21.94 -15.44 -6.23
N ILE A 333 -21.58 -14.15 -6.11
CA ILE A 333 -22.13 -13.11 -7.00
C ILE A 333 -21.74 -13.37 -8.46
N HIS A 334 -20.50 -13.80 -8.72
CA HIS A 334 -20.06 -14.16 -10.07
C HIS A 334 -20.83 -15.37 -10.65
N GLU A 335 -20.97 -16.43 -9.85
CA GLU A 335 -21.49 -17.71 -10.31
C GLU A 335 -23.02 -17.80 -10.30
N GLU A 336 -23.68 -17.31 -9.23
CA GLU A 336 -25.12 -17.43 -9.04
C GLU A 336 -25.91 -16.21 -9.58
N LEU A 337 -25.34 -14.99 -9.49
CA LEU A 337 -25.99 -13.78 -9.99
C LEU A 337 -25.47 -13.35 -11.38
N GLY A 338 -24.55 -14.12 -11.96
CA GLY A 338 -24.03 -13.85 -13.32
C GLY A 338 -23.29 -12.50 -13.45
N ASN A 339 -22.72 -11.99 -12.36
CA ASN A 339 -22.00 -10.70 -12.37
C ASN A 339 -20.50 -10.86 -12.15
N PRO A 340 -19.72 -11.26 -13.18
CA PRO A 340 -18.28 -11.51 -13.05
C PRO A 340 -17.44 -10.23 -12.83
N LEU A 341 -18.03 -9.06 -13.02
CA LEU A 341 -17.35 -7.77 -12.83
C LEU A 341 -17.37 -7.30 -11.38
N PHE A 342 -18.22 -7.89 -10.53
CA PHE A 342 -18.33 -7.51 -9.13
C PHE A 342 -17.04 -7.76 -8.37
N HIS A 343 -16.63 -6.78 -7.60
CA HIS A 343 -15.54 -6.89 -6.61
C HIS A 343 -15.80 -5.91 -5.45
N SER A 344 -15.22 -6.17 -4.29
CA SER A 344 -15.46 -5.34 -3.09
C SER A 344 -15.25 -3.84 -3.30
N HIS A 345 -14.33 -3.46 -4.19
CA HIS A 345 -14.02 -2.05 -4.44
C HIS A 345 -15.04 -1.36 -5.35
N CYS A 346 -15.87 -2.12 -6.11
CA CYS A 346 -16.91 -1.54 -6.95
C CYS A 346 -17.99 -0.83 -6.12
N LEU A 347 -18.31 -1.31 -4.90
CA LEU A 347 -19.26 -0.64 -4.00
C LEU A 347 -18.79 0.78 -3.64
N ARG A 348 -17.50 0.93 -3.39
CA ARG A 348 -16.89 2.23 -3.15
C ARG A 348 -16.88 3.10 -4.42
N HIS A 349 -16.63 2.50 -5.59
CA HIS A 349 -16.75 3.20 -6.86
C HIS A 349 -18.18 3.68 -7.09
N THR A 350 -19.15 2.81 -6.92
CA THR A 350 -20.58 3.12 -6.99
C THR A 350 -20.95 4.29 -6.08
N HIS A 351 -20.53 4.23 -4.80
CA HIS A 351 -20.78 5.30 -3.83
C HIS A 351 -20.24 6.66 -4.30
N GLY A 352 -18.99 6.68 -4.79
CA GLY A 352 -18.36 7.91 -5.29
C GLY A 352 -19.02 8.44 -6.55
N THR A 353 -19.37 7.55 -7.49
CA THR A 353 -20.07 7.92 -8.74
C THR A 353 -21.47 8.46 -8.45
N LEU A 354 -22.24 7.79 -7.60
CA LEU A 354 -23.58 8.28 -7.21
C LEU A 354 -23.55 9.69 -6.59
N LEU A 355 -22.54 9.98 -5.76
CA LEU A 355 -22.37 11.31 -5.20
C LEU A 355 -22.01 12.33 -6.29
N ALA A 356 -21.09 12.00 -7.19
CA ALA A 356 -20.66 12.89 -8.25
C ALA A 356 -21.78 13.17 -9.26
N GLU A 357 -22.53 12.14 -9.68
CA GLU A 357 -23.69 12.25 -10.59
C GLU A 357 -24.84 13.08 -10.03
N ASN A 358 -24.93 13.21 -8.72
CA ASN A 358 -25.94 14.03 -8.05
C ASN A 358 -25.36 15.36 -7.52
N GLY A 359 -24.28 15.85 -8.13
CA GLY A 359 -23.75 17.20 -7.94
C GLY A 359 -22.94 17.43 -6.68
N ALA A 360 -22.51 16.36 -5.96
CA ALA A 360 -21.64 16.54 -4.82
C ALA A 360 -20.28 17.12 -5.24
N GLN A 361 -19.79 18.10 -4.49
CA GLN A 361 -18.52 18.75 -4.77
C GLN A 361 -17.37 17.72 -4.72
N PRO A 362 -16.43 17.73 -5.70
CA PRO A 362 -15.34 16.75 -5.75
C PRO A 362 -14.52 16.67 -4.46
N LYS A 363 -14.32 17.79 -3.77
CA LYS A 363 -13.64 17.83 -2.46
C LYS A 363 -14.40 17.05 -1.38
N THR A 364 -15.73 17.21 -1.34
CA THR A 364 -16.59 16.46 -0.39
C THR A 364 -16.54 14.97 -0.65
N VAL A 365 -16.57 14.55 -1.93
CA VAL A 365 -16.42 13.15 -2.32
C VAL A 365 -15.03 12.61 -1.90
N MET A 366 -13.98 13.39 -2.16
CA MET A 366 -12.60 13.08 -1.78
C MET A 366 -12.46 12.83 -0.27
N GLU A 367 -12.96 13.75 0.55
CA GLU A 367 -12.91 13.68 2.02
C GLU A 367 -13.71 12.49 2.54
N ARG A 368 -14.93 12.31 2.04
CA ARG A 368 -15.82 11.18 2.43
C ARG A 368 -15.20 9.83 2.12
N LEU A 369 -14.54 9.69 0.96
CA LEU A 369 -13.85 8.48 0.57
C LEU A 369 -12.47 8.32 1.24
N GLY A 370 -11.88 9.37 1.77
CA GLY A 370 -10.53 9.36 2.32
C GLY A 370 -9.47 9.15 1.23
N HIS A 371 -9.54 9.92 0.14
CA HIS A 371 -8.49 10.01 -0.86
C HIS A 371 -7.47 11.07 -0.44
N LYS A 372 -6.19 10.74 -0.53
CA LYS A 372 -5.11 11.68 -0.20
C LYS A 372 -5.01 12.81 -1.23
N ASP A 373 -5.33 12.53 -2.48
CA ASP A 373 -5.18 13.44 -3.61
C ASP A 373 -6.51 13.55 -4.36
N ILE A 374 -6.91 14.80 -4.64
CA ILE A 374 -8.11 15.12 -5.42
C ILE A 374 -8.02 14.52 -6.83
N LYS A 375 -6.82 14.43 -7.40
CA LYS A 375 -6.59 13.79 -8.69
C LYS A 375 -7.13 12.36 -8.72
N THR A 376 -6.94 11.58 -7.63
CA THR A 376 -7.50 10.22 -7.52
C THR A 376 -9.04 10.22 -7.60
N THR A 377 -9.69 11.25 -7.05
CA THR A 377 -11.14 11.42 -7.14
C THR A 377 -11.55 11.83 -8.53
N MET A 378 -10.87 12.82 -9.11
CA MET A 378 -11.15 13.32 -10.46
C MET A 378 -10.95 12.23 -11.52
N ASP A 379 -9.81 11.52 -11.49
CA ASP A 379 -9.50 10.46 -12.46
C ASP A 379 -10.46 9.27 -12.38
N ARG A 380 -11.14 9.06 -11.25
CA ARG A 380 -12.00 7.90 -11.03
C ARG A 380 -13.50 8.18 -11.01
N TYR A 381 -13.93 9.37 -10.57
CA TYR A 381 -15.36 9.69 -10.37
C TYR A 381 -15.85 10.83 -11.26
N VAL A 382 -14.97 11.47 -12.01
CA VAL A 382 -15.34 12.34 -13.14
C VAL A 382 -15.30 11.53 -14.43
N PHE A 383 -15.74 10.25 -14.39
CA PHE A 383 -16.21 9.62 -15.60
C PHE A 383 -17.44 10.42 -16.01
N ASN A 384 -17.37 10.97 -17.20
CA ASN A 384 -18.45 11.73 -17.81
C ASN A 384 -19.57 10.74 -18.16
N THR A 385 -20.37 10.34 -17.15
CA THR A 385 -21.47 9.41 -17.35
C THR A 385 -22.49 10.07 -18.28
N GLU A 386 -23.31 9.27 -18.96
CA GLU A 386 -24.35 9.78 -19.85
C GLU A 386 -25.28 10.75 -19.11
N LYS A 387 -25.61 10.44 -17.83
CA LYS A 387 -26.38 11.34 -16.95
C LYS A 387 -25.67 12.69 -16.78
N MET A 388 -24.39 12.70 -16.43
CA MET A 388 -23.62 13.95 -16.25
C MET A 388 -23.53 14.76 -17.53
N GLN A 389 -23.43 14.11 -18.70
CA GLN A 389 -23.44 14.80 -19.99
C GLN A 389 -24.80 15.45 -20.24
N ASN A 390 -25.90 14.74 -19.99
CA ASN A 390 -27.24 15.25 -20.14
C ASN A 390 -27.54 16.43 -19.19
N ASP A 391 -27.14 16.28 -17.90
CA ASP A 391 -27.30 17.34 -16.89
C ASP A 391 -26.50 18.60 -17.28
N ALA A 392 -25.27 18.43 -17.83
CA ALA A 392 -24.48 19.57 -18.32
C ALA A 392 -25.16 20.32 -19.48
N ILE A 393 -25.84 19.61 -20.39
CA ILE A 393 -26.62 20.25 -21.46
C ILE A 393 -27.83 21.02 -20.92
N VAL A 394 -28.53 20.47 -19.92
CA VAL A 394 -29.66 21.17 -19.25
C VAL A 394 -29.15 22.45 -18.57
N ILE A 395 -28.05 22.35 -17.79
CA ILE A 395 -27.44 23.54 -17.15
C ILE A 395 -27.01 24.59 -18.17
N LEU A 396 -26.45 24.17 -19.31
CA LEU A 396 -26.06 25.08 -20.37
C LEU A 396 -27.28 25.76 -21.01
N ALA A 397 -28.35 25.01 -21.28
CA ALA A 397 -29.59 25.54 -21.83
C ALA A 397 -30.20 26.61 -20.91
N ASP A 398 -30.25 26.34 -19.60
CA ASP A 398 -30.76 27.31 -18.60
C ASP A 398 -29.86 28.54 -18.46
N ALA A 399 -28.55 28.42 -18.72
CA ALA A 399 -27.62 29.54 -18.60
C ALA A 399 -27.60 30.48 -19.79
N ILE A 400 -28.05 30.02 -20.96
CA ILE A 400 -28.09 30.80 -22.22
C ILE A 400 -29.51 31.19 -22.64
N SER A 401 -30.55 30.77 -21.94
CA SER A 401 -31.93 31.19 -22.09
C SER A 401 -32.22 32.47 -21.26
#